data_5811b7fd99bcdbc72cda37dbb0a3b909
#
_entry.id   5811b7fd99bcdbc72cda37dbb0a3b909
#
_cell.length_a   1.000
_cell.length_b   1.000
_cell.length_c   1.000
_cell.angle_alpha   90.00
_cell.angle_beta   90.00
_cell.angle_gamma   90.00
#
_symmetry.space_group_name_H-M   'P 1'
#
loop_
_entity.id
_entity.type
_entity.pdbx_description
1 polymer ?
#
loop_
_entity_poly.entity_id
_entity_poly.type
_entity_poly.pdbx_seq_one_letter_code
_entity_poly.pdbx_strand_id
1 'polypeptide(L)'
;MATTGNPIRQATTGEMVGIALAAVSFLGLLLIAAKTDHGAYAFHAALGMAAALATIFLIGNRCFNSGTGPAPQEIDGRPNYNMEPVKFATLAALFWGIAGFTVGLVIALQLAFPVLNFDLPWINFGRLRPLHTSAVIFAFGGNVLIATSFYVVQRTSRARLAGDLSPWFVVLGYNLFIVIAGTGYLLGITQGKEYAEPEWYADLWLTIVWVAYLLVFLLTLAKRKEPHIYVANWFYLGFIVTIAVLHLGNNLTLPVSILSPKSYIVWSGVQDAMFQWWY
;
A
#
# COMPACT_ATOMS: atom_id res chain seq x y z
N MET A 1 -40.48 23.83 3.34
CA MET A 1 -39.19 23.29 3.86
C MET A 1 -38.14 23.53 2.78
N ALA A 2 -37.26 24.52 2.95
CA ALA A 2 -36.19 24.80 1.99
C ALA A 2 -35.10 23.74 2.24
N THR A 3 -34.81 22.94 1.22
CA THR A 3 -33.65 22.08 1.19
C THR A 3 -32.41 22.98 1.09
N THR A 4 -31.79 23.27 2.23
CA THR A 4 -30.46 23.91 2.25
C THR A 4 -29.47 22.88 1.71
N GLY A 5 -29.33 22.86 0.38
CA GLY A 5 -28.26 22.12 -0.26
C GLY A 5 -26.94 22.63 0.31
N ASN A 6 -26.09 21.75 0.82
CA ASN A 6 -24.75 22.11 1.26
C ASN A 6 -24.04 22.81 0.10
N PRO A 7 -23.45 24.00 0.33
CA PRO A 7 -22.79 24.72 -0.76
C PRO A 7 -21.65 23.87 -1.31
N ILE A 8 -21.60 23.75 -2.63
CA ILE A 8 -20.48 23.09 -3.33
C ILE A 8 -19.19 23.79 -2.92
N ARG A 9 -18.29 23.05 -2.29
CA ARG A 9 -16.98 23.56 -1.90
C ARG A 9 -16.01 23.52 -3.08
N GLN A 10 -15.22 24.55 -3.27
CA GLN A 10 -14.12 24.46 -4.23
C GLN A 10 -13.09 23.42 -3.80
N ALA A 11 -12.64 22.59 -4.74
CA ALA A 11 -11.60 21.60 -4.49
C ALA A 11 -10.28 22.30 -4.14
N THR A 12 -9.56 21.77 -3.18
CA THR A 12 -8.20 22.21 -2.86
C THR A 12 -7.23 21.83 -3.99
N THR A 13 -6.09 22.52 -4.08
CA THR A 13 -5.04 22.16 -5.05
C THR A 13 -4.63 20.69 -4.94
N GLY A 14 -4.50 20.15 -3.71
CA GLY A 14 -4.17 18.74 -3.49
C GLY A 14 -5.25 17.77 -4.01
N GLU A 15 -6.51 18.10 -3.85
CA GLU A 15 -7.64 17.31 -4.38
C GLU A 15 -7.66 17.35 -5.91
N MET A 16 -7.45 18.51 -6.53
CA MET A 16 -7.36 18.65 -7.99
C MET A 16 -6.19 17.84 -8.57
N VAL A 17 -5.02 17.93 -7.95
CA VAL A 17 -3.85 17.13 -8.34
C VAL A 17 -4.14 15.63 -8.18
N GLY A 18 -4.76 15.22 -7.08
CA GLY A 18 -5.16 13.83 -6.85
C GLY A 18 -6.11 13.29 -7.93
N ILE A 19 -7.13 14.05 -8.30
CA ILE A 19 -8.05 13.70 -9.41
C ILE A 19 -7.31 13.63 -10.74
N ALA A 20 -6.46 14.60 -11.05
CA ALA A 20 -5.70 14.63 -12.30
C ALA A 20 -4.76 13.42 -12.42
N LEU A 21 -4.01 13.10 -11.36
CA LEU A 21 -3.13 11.93 -11.32
C LEU A 21 -3.93 10.63 -11.46
N ALA A 22 -5.06 10.50 -10.78
CA ALA A 22 -5.91 9.33 -10.90
C ALA A 22 -6.49 9.18 -12.32
N ALA A 23 -6.89 10.28 -12.96
CA ALA A 23 -7.39 10.25 -14.34
C ALA A 23 -6.30 9.85 -15.34
N VAL A 24 -5.09 10.40 -15.21
CA VAL A 24 -3.94 10.02 -16.05
C VAL A 24 -3.57 8.55 -15.83
N SER A 25 -3.56 8.09 -14.56
CA SER A 25 -3.30 6.69 -14.23
C SER A 25 -4.36 5.77 -14.84
N PHE A 26 -5.64 6.15 -14.75
CA PHE A 26 -6.72 5.38 -15.38
C PHE A 26 -6.52 5.22 -16.89
N LEU A 27 -6.21 6.30 -17.61
CA LEU A 27 -5.98 6.26 -19.06
C LEU A 27 -4.75 5.43 -19.42
N GLY A 28 -3.66 5.55 -18.67
CA GLY A 28 -2.46 4.73 -18.85
C GLY A 28 -2.73 3.24 -18.64
N LEU A 29 -3.45 2.90 -17.57
CA LEU A 29 -3.82 1.52 -17.26
C LEU A 29 -4.82 0.94 -18.26
N LEU A 30 -5.74 1.76 -18.78
CA LEU A 30 -6.65 1.38 -19.84
C LEU A 30 -5.87 1.02 -21.12
N LEU A 31 -4.87 1.81 -21.49
CA LEU A 31 -4.00 1.53 -22.62
C LEU A 31 -3.23 0.21 -22.42
N ILE A 32 -2.67 -0.02 -21.23
CA ILE A 32 -2.00 -1.26 -20.86
C ILE A 32 -2.96 -2.44 -20.99
N ALA A 33 -4.14 -2.37 -20.38
CA ALA A 33 -5.14 -3.43 -20.43
C ALA A 33 -5.58 -3.77 -21.85
N ALA A 34 -5.69 -2.75 -22.74
CA ALA A 34 -6.11 -2.92 -24.10
C ALA A 34 -5.00 -3.45 -25.05
N LYS A 35 -3.73 -3.34 -24.68
CA LYS A 35 -2.59 -3.64 -25.56
C LYS A 35 -1.71 -4.79 -25.10
N THR A 36 -1.83 -5.21 -23.85
CA THR A 36 -1.04 -6.33 -23.33
C THR A 36 -1.59 -7.67 -23.80
N ASP A 37 -0.71 -8.60 -24.12
CA ASP A 37 -1.07 -10.00 -24.44
C ASP A 37 -1.14 -10.88 -23.17
N HIS A 38 -0.89 -10.30 -21.99
CA HIS A 38 -0.87 -11.02 -20.72
C HIS A 38 -2.16 -10.78 -19.93
N GLY A 39 -3.10 -11.74 -19.93
CA GLY A 39 -4.40 -11.61 -19.29
C GLY A 39 -4.36 -11.27 -17.79
N ALA A 40 -3.43 -11.87 -17.05
CA ALA A 40 -3.25 -11.58 -15.63
C ALA A 40 -2.68 -10.16 -15.39
N TYR A 41 -1.87 -9.63 -16.30
CA TYR A 41 -1.41 -8.24 -16.24
C TYR A 41 -2.54 -7.26 -16.59
N ALA A 42 -3.37 -7.60 -17.56
CA ALA A 42 -4.60 -6.84 -17.86
C ALA A 42 -5.55 -6.82 -16.66
N PHE A 43 -5.65 -7.92 -15.90
CA PHE A 43 -6.42 -7.97 -14.66
C PHE A 43 -5.85 -7.00 -13.60
N HIS A 44 -4.52 -6.96 -13.40
CA HIS A 44 -3.91 -5.99 -12.50
C HIS A 44 -4.11 -4.54 -12.96
N ALA A 45 -4.04 -4.29 -14.27
CA ALA A 45 -4.38 -2.97 -14.81
C ALA A 45 -5.84 -2.60 -14.51
N ALA A 46 -6.78 -3.55 -14.61
CA ALA A 46 -8.18 -3.34 -14.25
C ALA A 46 -8.37 -3.03 -12.76
N LEU A 47 -7.63 -3.69 -11.86
CA LEU A 47 -7.63 -3.34 -10.42
C LEU A 47 -7.13 -1.91 -10.19
N GLY A 48 -6.07 -1.51 -10.86
CA GLY A 48 -5.55 -0.14 -10.80
C GLY A 48 -6.55 0.88 -11.35
N MET A 49 -7.24 0.58 -12.46
CA MET A 49 -8.31 1.43 -13.00
C MET A 49 -9.46 1.59 -12.00
N ALA A 50 -9.89 0.49 -11.37
CA ALA A 50 -10.93 0.55 -10.35
C ALA A 50 -10.52 1.42 -9.15
N ALA A 51 -9.26 1.31 -8.69
CA ALA A 51 -8.71 2.16 -7.64
C ALA A 51 -8.65 3.64 -8.05
N ALA A 52 -8.26 3.93 -9.30
CA ALA A 52 -8.23 5.30 -9.83
C ALA A 52 -9.64 5.90 -9.90
N LEU A 53 -10.63 5.15 -10.40
CA LEU A 53 -12.04 5.59 -10.42
C LEU A 53 -12.59 5.80 -9.02
N ALA A 54 -12.30 4.89 -8.09
CA ALA A 54 -12.70 5.05 -6.68
C ALA A 54 -12.09 6.32 -6.06
N THR A 55 -10.82 6.62 -6.37
CA THR A 55 -10.15 7.84 -5.91
C THR A 55 -10.84 9.09 -6.45
N ILE A 56 -11.13 9.14 -7.75
CA ILE A 56 -11.85 10.26 -8.39
C ILE A 56 -13.23 10.43 -7.74
N PHE A 57 -13.97 9.32 -7.57
CA PHE A 57 -15.31 9.33 -6.97
C PHE A 57 -15.27 9.83 -5.51
N LEU A 58 -14.36 9.31 -4.69
CA LEU A 58 -14.27 9.66 -3.27
C LEU A 58 -13.87 11.13 -3.08
N ILE A 59 -12.90 11.63 -3.85
CA ILE A 59 -12.51 13.04 -3.79
C ILE A 59 -13.65 13.91 -4.32
N GLY A 60 -14.27 13.54 -5.44
CA GLY A 60 -15.42 14.25 -6.01
C GLY A 60 -16.59 14.31 -5.03
N ASN A 61 -16.96 13.20 -4.41
CA ASN A 61 -18.01 13.12 -3.41
C ASN A 61 -17.73 14.03 -2.20
N ARG A 62 -16.46 14.08 -1.75
CA ARG A 62 -16.05 14.99 -0.68
C ARG A 62 -16.24 16.46 -1.05
N CYS A 63 -15.94 16.83 -2.29
CA CYS A 63 -16.09 18.20 -2.76
C CYS A 63 -17.54 18.60 -2.99
N PHE A 64 -18.35 17.71 -3.58
CA PHE A 64 -19.71 18.04 -4.02
C PHE A 64 -20.78 17.76 -2.98
N ASN A 65 -20.64 16.69 -2.19
CA ASN A 65 -21.72 16.25 -1.30
C ASN A 65 -21.48 16.55 0.17
N SER A 66 -20.23 16.58 0.64
CA SER A 66 -19.98 16.77 2.08
C SER A 66 -19.66 18.22 2.48
N GLY A 67 -19.24 19.06 1.53
CA GLY A 67 -18.88 20.45 1.79
C GLY A 67 -17.79 20.68 2.86
N THR A 68 -17.23 19.57 3.39
CA THR A 68 -16.28 19.61 4.50
C THR A 68 -14.88 19.96 3.99
N GLY A 69 -14.36 21.09 4.46
CA GLY A 69 -12.98 21.50 4.24
C GLY A 69 -11.97 20.58 4.95
N PRO A 70 -10.67 20.89 4.85
CA PRO A 70 -9.65 20.22 5.65
C PRO A 70 -10.00 20.26 7.13
N ALA A 71 -9.81 19.13 7.82
CA ALA A 71 -10.11 19.07 9.24
C ALA A 71 -9.16 19.98 10.05
N PRO A 72 -9.66 20.69 11.07
CA PRO A 72 -8.84 21.56 11.90
C PRO A 72 -7.75 20.75 12.61
N GLN A 73 -6.59 21.37 12.81
CA GLN A 73 -5.47 20.73 13.52
C GLN A 73 -5.76 20.53 15.00
N GLU A 74 -6.60 21.41 15.56
CA GLU A 74 -7.01 21.41 16.97
C GLU A 74 -8.50 21.70 17.11
N ILE A 75 -9.07 21.15 18.18
CA ILE A 75 -10.43 21.43 18.66
C ILE A 75 -10.32 21.73 20.16
N ASP A 76 -10.82 22.88 20.58
CA ASP A 76 -10.79 23.34 21.99
C ASP A 76 -9.37 23.27 22.63
N GLY A 77 -8.35 23.68 21.86
CA GLY A 77 -6.95 23.70 22.32
C GLY A 77 -6.30 22.30 22.44
N ARG A 78 -6.97 21.27 22.00
CA ARG A 78 -6.44 19.89 21.99
C ARG A 78 -6.18 19.41 20.57
N PRO A 79 -5.12 18.62 20.33
CA PRO A 79 -4.84 18.06 19.00
C PRO A 79 -6.00 17.21 18.49
N ASN A 80 -6.48 17.52 17.29
CA ASN A 80 -7.52 16.76 16.60
C ASN A 80 -6.88 15.58 15.84
N TYR A 81 -6.60 14.50 16.55
CA TYR A 81 -5.92 13.34 15.96
C TYR A 81 -6.73 12.67 14.84
N ASN A 82 -6.06 12.34 13.73
CA ASN A 82 -6.67 11.62 12.61
C ASN A 82 -6.61 10.11 12.86
N MET A 83 -7.64 9.57 13.50
CA MET A 83 -7.67 8.17 13.92
C MET A 83 -8.26 7.21 12.88
N GLU A 84 -8.99 7.73 11.87
CA GLU A 84 -9.68 6.86 10.92
C GLU A 84 -8.72 6.01 10.05
N PRO A 85 -7.63 6.55 9.48
CA PRO A 85 -6.62 5.72 8.80
C PRO A 85 -5.96 4.70 9.74
N VAL A 86 -5.77 5.05 11.02
CA VAL A 86 -5.21 4.13 12.03
C VAL A 86 -6.14 2.94 12.27
N LYS A 87 -7.43 3.22 12.50
CA LYS A 87 -8.45 2.17 12.69
C LYS A 87 -8.54 1.26 11.48
N PHE A 88 -8.58 1.83 10.27
CA PHE A 88 -8.65 1.05 9.05
C PHE A 88 -7.42 0.15 8.88
N ALA A 89 -6.20 0.68 9.07
CA ALA A 89 -4.98 -0.11 8.98
C ALA A 89 -4.95 -1.24 10.04
N THR A 90 -5.47 -0.98 11.26
CA THR A 90 -5.61 -2.00 12.30
C THR A 90 -6.58 -3.12 11.87
N LEU A 91 -7.74 -2.77 11.30
CA LEU A 91 -8.70 -3.76 10.80
C LEU A 91 -8.13 -4.54 9.60
N ALA A 92 -7.43 -3.86 8.69
CA ALA A 92 -6.74 -4.50 7.58
C ALA A 92 -5.67 -5.49 8.09
N ALA A 93 -4.90 -5.11 9.11
CA ALA A 93 -3.94 -6.02 9.74
C ALA A 93 -4.62 -7.28 10.27
N LEU A 94 -5.71 -7.15 11.02
CA LEU A 94 -6.45 -8.32 11.54
C LEU A 94 -6.96 -9.21 10.41
N PHE A 95 -7.53 -8.62 9.36
CA PHE A 95 -8.01 -9.36 8.20
C PHE A 95 -6.88 -10.14 7.52
N TRP A 96 -5.76 -9.47 7.22
CA TRP A 96 -4.62 -10.11 6.58
C TRP A 96 -3.93 -11.14 7.48
N GLY A 97 -3.91 -10.91 8.79
CA GLY A 97 -3.42 -11.89 9.76
C GLY A 97 -4.22 -13.19 9.69
N ILE A 98 -5.55 -13.10 9.77
CA ILE A 98 -6.43 -14.27 9.66
C ILE A 98 -6.24 -14.96 8.30
N ALA A 99 -6.27 -14.20 7.20
CA ALA A 99 -6.09 -14.75 5.86
C ALA A 99 -4.72 -15.43 5.69
N GLY A 100 -3.64 -14.73 6.08
CA GLY A 100 -2.27 -15.25 5.97
C GLY A 100 -2.04 -16.51 6.79
N PHE A 101 -2.49 -16.56 8.05
CA PHE A 101 -2.36 -17.76 8.89
C PHE A 101 -3.22 -18.92 8.38
N THR A 102 -4.41 -18.63 7.83
CA THR A 102 -5.24 -19.67 7.20
C THR A 102 -4.53 -20.28 6.00
N VAL A 103 -3.92 -19.45 5.13
CA VAL A 103 -3.13 -19.96 4.01
C VAL A 103 -1.95 -20.80 4.52
N GLY A 104 -1.30 -20.39 5.61
CA GLY A 104 -0.23 -21.16 6.26
C GLY A 104 -0.69 -22.56 6.72
N LEU A 105 -1.88 -22.64 7.30
CA LEU A 105 -2.47 -23.93 7.65
C LEU A 105 -2.73 -24.79 6.41
N VAL A 106 -3.28 -24.20 5.35
CA VAL A 106 -3.56 -24.91 4.09
C VAL A 106 -2.28 -25.48 3.49
N ILE A 107 -1.20 -24.69 3.38
CA ILE A 107 0.07 -25.19 2.81
C ILE A 107 0.72 -26.27 3.69
N ALA A 108 0.58 -26.18 5.01
CA ALA A 108 1.05 -27.24 5.91
C ALA A 108 0.27 -28.57 5.70
N LEU A 109 -1.05 -28.46 5.50
CA LEU A 109 -1.89 -29.62 5.17
C LEU A 109 -1.56 -30.17 3.77
N GLN A 110 -1.25 -29.34 2.78
CA GLN A 110 -0.83 -29.78 1.45
C GLN A 110 0.50 -30.56 1.46
N LEU A 111 1.40 -30.22 2.38
CA LEU A 111 2.64 -30.98 2.57
C LEU A 111 2.37 -32.35 3.20
N ALA A 112 1.44 -32.43 4.15
CA ALA A 112 1.06 -33.71 4.80
C ALA A 112 0.15 -34.56 3.90
N PHE A 113 -0.71 -33.92 3.12
CA PHE A 113 -1.72 -34.57 2.28
C PHE A 113 -1.70 -33.94 0.88
N PRO A 114 -0.81 -34.40 -0.04
CA PRO A 114 -0.65 -33.78 -1.36
C PRO A 114 -1.91 -33.72 -2.22
N VAL A 115 -2.89 -34.55 -1.97
CA VAL A 115 -4.21 -34.54 -2.63
C VAL A 115 -4.94 -33.21 -2.44
N LEU A 116 -4.64 -32.46 -1.38
CA LEU A 116 -5.21 -31.13 -1.12
C LEU A 116 -4.68 -30.03 -2.05
N ASN A 117 -3.77 -30.33 -2.97
CA ASN A 117 -3.45 -29.42 -4.08
C ASN A 117 -4.55 -29.42 -5.16
N PHE A 118 -5.42 -30.45 -5.20
CA PHE A 118 -6.56 -30.59 -6.10
C PHE A 118 -6.21 -30.45 -7.59
N ASP A 119 -4.94 -30.50 -7.96
CA ASP A 119 -4.41 -30.24 -9.31
C ASP A 119 -4.84 -28.88 -9.90
N LEU A 120 -5.14 -27.91 -9.02
CA LEU A 120 -5.51 -26.55 -9.41
C LEU A 120 -4.29 -25.62 -9.41
N PRO A 121 -3.93 -25.00 -10.56
CA PRO A 121 -2.69 -24.23 -10.69
C PRO A 121 -2.57 -23.06 -9.69
N TRP A 122 -3.68 -22.41 -9.35
CA TRP A 122 -3.71 -21.21 -8.51
C TRP A 122 -3.68 -21.49 -7.00
N ILE A 123 -3.97 -22.71 -6.54
CA ILE A 123 -3.98 -23.07 -5.11
C ILE A 123 -2.97 -24.15 -4.74
N ASN A 124 -2.06 -24.50 -5.62
CA ASN A 124 -1.00 -25.44 -5.28
C ASN A 124 -0.01 -24.82 -4.29
N PHE A 125 0.74 -25.67 -3.59
CA PHE A 125 1.74 -25.27 -2.59
C PHE A 125 2.69 -24.17 -3.08
N GLY A 126 3.19 -24.28 -4.33
CA GLY A 126 4.13 -23.32 -4.90
C GLY A 126 3.56 -21.92 -5.09
N ARG A 127 2.24 -21.77 -5.23
CA ARG A 127 1.55 -20.48 -5.32
C ARG A 127 1.16 -19.94 -3.95
N LEU A 128 0.71 -20.84 -3.07
CA LEU A 128 0.25 -20.44 -1.74
C LEU A 128 1.39 -20.12 -0.77
N ARG A 129 2.58 -20.74 -0.94
CA ARG A 129 3.73 -20.44 -0.06
C ARG A 129 4.14 -18.97 -0.09
N PRO A 130 4.47 -18.34 -1.23
CA PRO A 130 4.80 -16.92 -1.26
C PRO A 130 3.61 -16.03 -0.83
N LEU A 131 2.38 -16.45 -1.14
CA LEU A 131 1.18 -15.75 -0.65
C LEU A 131 1.12 -15.73 0.87
N HIS A 132 1.35 -16.88 1.52
CA HIS A 132 1.40 -16.97 2.99
C HIS A 132 2.47 -16.06 3.58
N THR A 133 3.70 -16.15 3.08
CA THR A 133 4.82 -15.37 3.57
C THR A 133 4.56 -13.87 3.45
N SER A 134 4.12 -13.42 2.27
CA SER A 134 3.81 -12.01 2.02
C SER A 134 2.57 -11.54 2.81
N ALA A 135 1.56 -12.38 2.97
CA ALA A 135 0.37 -12.02 3.75
C ALA A 135 0.71 -11.82 5.24
N VAL A 136 1.57 -12.64 5.81
CA VAL A 136 1.95 -12.54 7.22
C VAL A 136 2.96 -11.41 7.45
N ILE A 137 4.02 -11.33 6.65
CA ILE A 137 5.07 -10.32 6.86
C ILE A 137 4.61 -8.95 6.40
N PHE A 138 4.21 -8.83 5.13
CA PHE A 138 3.91 -7.52 4.56
C PHE A 138 2.46 -7.10 4.82
N ALA A 139 1.48 -7.97 4.56
CA ALA A 139 0.10 -7.55 4.70
C ALA A 139 -0.31 -7.38 6.17
N PHE A 140 -0.09 -8.36 7.02
CA PHE A 140 -0.38 -8.24 8.46
C PHE A 140 0.62 -7.31 9.14
N GLY A 141 1.92 -7.65 9.14
CA GLY A 141 2.96 -6.91 9.85
C GLY A 141 3.10 -5.47 9.37
N GLY A 142 3.06 -5.22 8.06
CA GLY A 142 3.15 -3.89 7.48
C GLY A 142 1.97 -2.99 7.87
N ASN A 143 0.73 -3.49 7.84
CA ASN A 143 -0.43 -2.73 8.32
C ASN A 143 -0.36 -2.43 9.83
N VAL A 144 0.14 -3.38 10.67
CA VAL A 144 0.40 -3.14 12.09
C VAL A 144 1.39 -1.98 12.26
N LEU A 145 2.50 -1.99 11.52
CA LEU A 145 3.54 -0.97 11.65
C LEU A 145 3.07 0.40 11.15
N ILE A 146 2.30 0.47 10.07
CA ILE A 146 1.68 1.73 9.59
C ILE A 146 0.69 2.25 10.64
N ALA A 147 -0.21 1.41 11.15
CA ALA A 147 -1.20 1.79 12.15
C ALA A 147 -0.54 2.32 13.43
N THR A 148 0.42 1.57 13.97
CA THR A 148 1.10 1.93 15.22
C THR A 148 1.98 3.16 15.06
N SER A 149 2.70 3.30 13.94
CA SER A 149 3.51 4.50 13.68
C SER A 149 2.64 5.77 13.54
N PHE A 150 1.52 5.69 12.82
CA PHE A 150 0.58 6.80 12.70
C PHE A 150 -0.08 7.16 14.04
N TYR A 151 -0.38 6.16 14.86
CA TYR A 151 -0.88 6.39 16.21
C TYR A 151 0.17 7.07 17.08
N VAL A 152 1.37 6.49 17.17
CA VAL A 152 2.44 6.94 18.07
C VAL A 152 2.93 8.33 17.69
N VAL A 153 3.20 8.59 16.39
CA VAL A 153 3.72 9.89 15.96
C VAL A 153 2.76 11.05 16.27
N GLN A 154 1.45 10.85 16.11
CA GLN A 154 0.47 11.87 16.46
C GLN A 154 0.46 12.15 17.97
N ARG A 155 0.44 11.09 18.78
CA ARG A 155 0.30 11.21 20.24
C ARG A 155 1.55 11.79 20.88
N THR A 156 2.72 11.33 20.49
CA THR A 156 4.00 11.80 21.04
C THR A 156 4.41 13.17 20.51
N SER A 157 3.96 13.55 19.31
CA SER A 157 4.17 14.88 18.74
C SER A 157 3.10 15.91 19.16
N ARG A 158 2.00 15.46 19.77
CA ARG A 158 0.79 16.27 20.05
C ARG A 158 0.33 17.05 18.80
N ALA A 159 0.32 16.38 17.65
CA ALA A 159 -0.02 16.94 16.35
C ALA A 159 -0.90 15.97 15.56
N ARG A 160 -1.83 16.51 14.76
CA ARG A 160 -2.61 15.73 13.79
C ARG A 160 -1.69 15.24 12.66
N LEU A 161 -1.95 14.04 12.10
CA LEU A 161 -1.26 13.55 10.89
C LEU A 161 -1.27 14.61 9.79
N ALA A 162 -0.15 14.74 9.10
CA ALA A 162 0.00 15.68 8.01
C ALA A 162 -0.88 15.29 6.82
N GLY A 163 -1.73 16.23 6.40
CA GLY A 163 -2.71 16.04 5.34
C GLY A 163 -3.93 15.22 5.80
N ASP A 164 -5.04 15.39 5.10
CA ASP A 164 -6.25 14.60 5.35
C ASP A 164 -6.32 13.38 4.41
N LEU A 165 -5.92 13.57 3.14
CA LEU A 165 -5.95 12.51 2.13
C LEU A 165 -4.67 11.67 2.13
N SER A 166 -3.52 12.27 2.47
CA SER A 166 -2.23 11.59 2.41
C SER A 166 -2.13 10.34 3.30
N PRO A 167 -2.61 10.34 4.57
CA PRO A 167 -2.64 9.12 5.37
C PRO A 167 -3.54 8.03 4.78
N TRP A 168 -4.66 8.40 4.16
CA TRP A 168 -5.53 7.48 3.45
C TRP A 168 -4.86 6.90 2.20
N PHE A 169 -4.14 7.74 1.44
CA PHE A 169 -3.36 7.28 0.30
C PHE A 169 -2.34 6.22 0.73
N VAL A 170 -1.63 6.43 1.85
CA VAL A 170 -0.67 5.45 2.37
C VAL A 170 -1.37 4.13 2.70
N VAL A 171 -2.44 4.16 3.48
CA VAL A 171 -3.10 2.94 3.94
C VAL A 171 -3.77 2.18 2.80
N LEU A 172 -4.55 2.88 1.97
CA LEU A 172 -5.26 2.26 0.84
C LEU A 172 -4.30 1.83 -0.27
N GLY A 173 -3.30 2.66 -0.58
CA GLY A 173 -2.27 2.36 -1.57
C GLY A 173 -1.42 1.15 -1.17
N TYR A 174 -1.09 1.04 0.12
CA TYR A 174 -0.39 -0.13 0.64
C TYR A 174 -1.22 -1.41 0.51
N ASN A 175 -2.50 -1.36 0.86
CA ASN A 175 -3.39 -2.51 0.71
C ASN A 175 -3.66 -2.86 -0.76
N LEU A 176 -3.69 -1.88 -1.67
CA LEU A 176 -3.74 -2.15 -3.11
C LEU A 176 -2.49 -2.91 -3.59
N PHE A 177 -1.28 -2.52 -3.12
CA PHE A 177 -0.06 -3.28 -3.38
C PHE A 177 -0.22 -4.74 -2.94
N ILE A 178 -0.72 -4.99 -1.74
CA ILE A 178 -0.91 -6.35 -1.21
C ILE A 178 -1.87 -7.17 -2.08
N VAL A 179 -2.97 -6.57 -2.54
CA VAL A 179 -3.93 -7.24 -3.43
C VAL A 179 -3.29 -7.58 -4.78
N ILE A 180 -2.54 -6.65 -5.37
CA ILE A 180 -1.81 -6.88 -6.63
C ILE A 180 -0.77 -7.99 -6.44
N ALA A 181 0.06 -7.94 -5.41
CA ALA A 181 1.07 -8.96 -5.14
C ALA A 181 0.42 -10.33 -4.90
N GLY A 182 -0.57 -10.42 -4.02
CA GLY A 182 -1.25 -11.66 -3.67
C GLY A 182 -1.95 -12.31 -4.87
N THR A 183 -2.68 -11.53 -5.67
CA THR A 183 -3.29 -12.04 -6.90
C THR A 183 -2.25 -12.39 -7.95
N GLY A 184 -1.12 -11.69 -7.99
CA GLY A 184 0.03 -12.01 -8.84
C GLY A 184 0.57 -13.40 -8.56
N TYR A 185 0.74 -13.78 -7.29
CA TYR A 185 1.18 -15.13 -6.91
C TYR A 185 0.21 -16.21 -7.39
N LEU A 186 -1.09 -16.01 -7.17
CA LEU A 186 -2.12 -16.95 -7.60
C LEU A 186 -2.18 -17.10 -9.12
N LEU A 187 -2.08 -15.98 -9.85
CA LEU A 187 -2.15 -15.95 -11.31
C LEU A 187 -0.83 -16.29 -12.01
N GLY A 188 0.26 -16.40 -11.26
CA GLY A 188 1.56 -16.75 -11.80
C GLY A 188 2.34 -15.62 -12.43
N ILE A 189 1.99 -14.38 -12.13
CA ILE A 189 2.81 -13.21 -12.42
C ILE A 189 3.64 -12.92 -11.17
N THR A 190 4.83 -13.50 -11.11
CA THR A 190 5.70 -13.39 -9.94
C THR A 190 7.13 -13.70 -10.34
N GLN A 191 8.07 -13.10 -9.62
CA GLN A 191 9.50 -13.37 -9.73
C GLN A 191 9.92 -14.51 -8.77
N GLY A 192 11.05 -15.11 -9.01
CA GLY A 192 11.59 -16.18 -8.16
C GLY A 192 12.45 -15.68 -6.99
N LYS A 193 12.54 -14.37 -6.78
CA LYS A 193 13.38 -13.76 -5.75
C LYS A 193 12.61 -13.65 -4.44
N GLU A 194 13.08 -14.33 -3.41
CA GLU A 194 12.42 -14.34 -2.10
C GLU A 194 12.36 -12.93 -1.48
N TYR A 195 11.21 -12.57 -0.91
CA TYR A 195 10.84 -11.24 -0.40
C TYR A 195 10.81 -10.12 -1.46
N ALA A 196 10.98 -10.47 -2.74
CA ALA A 196 10.88 -9.59 -3.90
C ALA A 196 10.12 -10.26 -5.05
N GLU A 197 9.16 -11.12 -4.71
CA GLU A 197 8.36 -11.89 -5.65
C GLU A 197 7.39 -11.05 -6.51
N PRO A 198 6.87 -9.89 -6.08
CA PRO A 198 6.02 -9.06 -6.93
C PRO A 198 6.76 -8.55 -8.16
N GLU A 199 6.02 -8.28 -9.22
CA GLU A 199 6.58 -7.74 -10.46
C GLU A 199 6.84 -6.24 -10.36
N TRP A 200 7.70 -5.72 -11.21
CA TRP A 200 8.25 -4.36 -11.24
C TRP A 200 7.20 -3.24 -11.04
N TYR A 201 6.00 -3.37 -11.59
CA TYR A 201 4.96 -2.33 -11.46
C TYR A 201 4.33 -2.30 -10.06
N ALA A 202 4.24 -3.46 -9.39
CA ALA A 202 3.81 -3.53 -8.00
C ALA A 202 4.87 -2.93 -7.08
N ASP A 203 6.15 -3.20 -7.33
CA ASP A 203 7.28 -2.64 -6.59
C ASP A 203 7.38 -1.12 -6.78
N LEU A 204 7.17 -0.63 -8.01
CA LEU A 204 7.11 0.80 -8.29
C LEU A 204 5.95 1.47 -7.53
N TRP A 205 4.78 0.84 -7.52
CA TRP A 205 3.63 1.34 -6.76
C TRP A 205 3.93 1.38 -5.26
N LEU A 206 4.50 0.32 -4.70
CA LEU A 206 4.90 0.29 -3.29
C LEU A 206 5.92 1.39 -2.97
N THR A 207 6.87 1.64 -3.85
CA THR A 207 7.85 2.73 -3.70
C THR A 207 7.15 4.09 -3.56
N ILE A 208 6.17 4.39 -4.42
CA ILE A 208 5.39 5.64 -4.37
C ILE A 208 4.64 5.75 -3.03
N VAL A 209 3.98 4.68 -2.61
CA VAL A 209 3.27 4.63 -1.32
C VAL A 209 4.22 4.82 -0.13
N TRP A 210 5.41 4.21 -0.21
CA TRP A 210 6.41 4.29 0.87
C TRP A 210 7.02 5.69 1.00
N VAL A 211 7.27 6.37 -0.12
CA VAL A 211 7.67 7.79 -0.12
C VAL A 211 6.58 8.66 0.50
N ALA A 212 5.31 8.44 0.15
CA ALA A 212 4.19 9.14 0.77
C ALA A 212 4.11 8.87 2.28
N TYR A 213 4.36 7.62 2.71
CA TYR A 213 4.41 7.26 4.13
C TYR A 213 5.51 8.03 4.87
N LEU A 214 6.73 8.07 4.33
CA LEU A 214 7.84 8.85 4.88
C LEU A 214 7.47 10.34 5.00
N LEU A 215 6.88 10.91 3.96
CA LEU A 215 6.47 12.32 3.96
C LEU A 215 5.40 12.61 5.02
N VAL A 216 4.38 11.78 5.14
CA VAL A 216 3.34 11.94 6.17
C VAL A 216 3.96 11.88 7.57
N PHE A 217 4.87 10.92 7.80
CA PHE A 217 5.54 10.78 9.09
C PHE A 217 6.42 11.99 9.43
N LEU A 218 7.31 12.40 8.50
CA LEU A 218 8.21 13.55 8.69
C LEU A 218 7.46 14.87 8.86
N LEU A 219 6.44 15.12 8.04
CA LEU A 219 5.63 16.34 8.12
C LEU A 219 4.81 16.39 9.43
N THR A 220 4.41 15.23 9.96
CA THR A 220 3.77 15.15 11.28
C THR A 220 4.76 15.48 12.40
N LEU A 221 5.97 14.93 12.34
CA LEU A 221 7.06 15.29 13.26
C LEU A 221 7.43 16.77 13.19
N ALA A 222 7.45 17.35 11.97
CA ALA A 222 7.75 18.77 11.80
C ALA A 222 6.71 19.69 12.47
N LYS A 223 5.46 19.22 12.59
CA LYS A 223 4.36 19.94 13.28
C LYS A 223 4.30 19.69 14.79
N ARG A 224 5.27 18.95 15.34
CA ARG A 224 5.24 18.60 16.77
C ARG A 224 5.20 19.84 17.66
N LYS A 225 4.47 19.73 18.75
CA LYS A 225 4.40 20.74 19.83
C LYS A 225 5.31 20.42 20.99
N GLU A 226 5.87 19.21 21.03
CA GLU A 226 6.85 18.81 22.02
C GLU A 226 8.26 19.20 21.58
N PRO A 227 9.12 19.71 22.47
CA PRO A 227 10.48 20.16 22.12
C PRO A 227 11.37 19.01 21.67
N HIS A 228 11.15 17.81 22.19
CA HIS A 228 11.93 16.62 21.90
C HIS A 228 11.20 15.63 21.01
N ILE A 229 11.93 14.88 20.20
CA ILE A 229 11.40 13.74 19.46
C ILE A 229 11.46 12.53 20.38
N TYR A 230 10.28 11.93 20.65
CA TYR A 230 10.19 10.73 21.47
C TYR A 230 10.94 9.56 20.82
N VAL A 231 11.60 8.73 21.63
CA VAL A 231 12.50 7.67 21.16
C VAL A 231 11.84 6.72 20.16
N ALA A 232 10.57 6.35 20.35
CA ALA A 232 9.86 5.48 19.42
C ALA A 232 9.76 6.06 18.00
N ASN A 233 9.70 7.39 17.84
CA ASN A 233 9.66 8.03 16.52
C ASN A 233 10.98 7.87 15.76
N TRP A 234 12.13 7.80 16.47
CA TRP A 234 13.41 7.50 15.84
C TRP A 234 13.46 6.07 15.31
N PHE A 235 12.90 5.11 16.06
CA PHE A 235 12.79 3.72 15.59
C PHE A 235 11.85 3.58 14.41
N TYR A 236 10.68 4.24 14.41
CA TYR A 236 9.79 4.25 13.24
C TYR A 236 10.43 4.92 12.03
N LEU A 237 11.13 6.03 12.22
CA LEU A 237 11.86 6.68 11.12
C LEU A 237 12.96 5.76 10.57
N GLY A 238 13.76 5.14 11.46
CA GLY A 238 14.75 4.14 11.09
C GLY A 238 14.14 3.00 10.29
N PHE A 239 13.02 2.44 10.76
CA PHE A 239 12.24 1.41 10.06
C PHE A 239 11.82 1.88 8.65
N ILE A 240 11.16 3.04 8.54
CA ILE A 240 10.66 3.55 7.26
C ILE A 240 11.80 3.71 6.24
N VAL A 241 12.92 4.31 6.67
CA VAL A 241 14.08 4.54 5.79
C VAL A 241 14.78 3.23 5.42
N THR A 242 14.99 2.34 6.39
CA THR A 242 15.68 1.06 6.15
C THR A 242 14.89 0.18 5.19
N ILE A 243 13.57 0.06 5.38
CA ILE A 243 12.72 -0.73 4.47
C ILE A 243 12.68 -0.08 3.08
N ALA A 244 12.66 1.26 2.96
CA ALA A 244 12.75 1.92 1.66
C ALA A 244 14.05 1.54 0.93
N VAL A 245 15.20 1.59 1.61
CA VAL A 245 16.50 1.25 1.03
C VAL A 245 16.56 -0.22 0.64
N LEU A 246 16.08 -1.12 1.52
CA LEU A 246 15.99 -2.55 1.23
C LEU A 246 15.11 -2.83 0.03
N HIS A 247 13.92 -2.28 0.00
CA HIS A 247 12.96 -2.48 -1.09
C HIS A 247 13.54 -2.01 -2.42
N LEU A 248 14.05 -0.77 -2.48
CA LEU A 248 14.65 -0.22 -3.69
C LEU A 248 15.86 -1.05 -4.15
N GLY A 249 16.75 -1.41 -3.22
CA GLY A 249 17.94 -2.19 -3.56
C GLY A 249 17.62 -3.61 -3.99
N ASN A 250 16.72 -4.29 -3.27
CA ASN A 250 16.41 -5.71 -3.53
C ASN A 250 15.50 -5.90 -4.75
N ASN A 251 14.52 -4.99 -4.95
CA ASN A 251 13.48 -5.14 -5.99
C ASN A 251 13.80 -4.36 -7.27
N LEU A 252 14.99 -3.78 -7.40
CA LEU A 252 15.37 -3.02 -8.58
C LEU A 252 15.46 -3.94 -9.82
N THR A 253 14.55 -3.74 -10.75
CA THR A 253 14.46 -4.49 -12.00
C THR A 253 14.24 -3.56 -13.18
N LEU A 254 14.63 -4.01 -14.37
CA LEU A 254 14.40 -3.31 -15.63
C LEU A 254 13.25 -3.98 -16.37
N PRO A 255 12.12 -3.31 -16.57
CA PRO A 255 10.98 -3.88 -17.29
C PRO A 255 11.37 -4.15 -18.75
N VAL A 256 10.94 -5.29 -19.28
CA VAL A 256 11.08 -5.60 -20.71
C VAL A 256 10.31 -4.60 -21.56
N SER A 257 9.11 -4.26 -21.11
CA SER A 257 8.21 -3.29 -21.73
C SER A 257 7.15 -2.86 -20.72
N ILE A 258 6.61 -1.67 -20.88
CA ILE A 258 5.44 -1.22 -20.11
C ILE A 258 4.18 -2.05 -20.38
N LEU A 259 4.13 -2.80 -21.48
CA LEU A 259 3.03 -3.69 -21.85
C LEU A 259 3.25 -5.14 -21.37
N SER A 260 4.36 -5.43 -20.69
CA SER A 260 4.69 -6.76 -20.18
C SER A 260 4.91 -6.73 -18.67
N PRO A 261 4.42 -7.74 -17.93
CA PRO A 261 4.75 -7.88 -16.53
C PRO A 261 6.21 -8.24 -16.28
N LYS A 262 6.90 -8.78 -17.29
CA LYS A 262 8.26 -9.31 -17.15
C LYS A 262 9.30 -8.20 -17.01
N SER A 263 10.29 -8.49 -16.18
CA SER A 263 11.46 -7.62 -15.99
C SER A 263 12.75 -8.42 -15.84
N TYR A 264 13.88 -7.74 -15.95
CA TYR A 264 15.21 -8.28 -15.68
C TYR A 264 15.71 -7.79 -14.34
N ILE A 265 16.17 -8.70 -13.49
CA ILE A 265 16.78 -8.37 -12.21
C ILE A 265 18.11 -7.67 -12.44
N VAL A 266 18.34 -6.53 -11.78
CA VAL A 266 19.57 -5.75 -11.90
C VAL A 266 20.74 -6.43 -11.17
N TRP A 267 20.44 -7.12 -10.07
CA TRP A 267 21.44 -7.74 -9.21
C TRP A 267 21.67 -9.21 -9.53
N SER A 268 22.92 -9.66 -9.41
CA SER A 268 23.29 -11.07 -9.50
C SER A 268 23.44 -11.72 -8.11
N GLY A 269 23.66 -13.04 -8.07
CA GLY A 269 23.57 -13.85 -6.87
C GLY A 269 24.24 -13.34 -5.59
N VAL A 270 25.41 -12.69 -5.67
CA VAL A 270 26.10 -12.15 -4.47
C VAL A 270 25.34 -10.97 -3.88
N GLN A 271 24.89 -10.04 -4.72
CA GLN A 271 24.08 -8.92 -4.27
C GLN A 271 22.72 -9.39 -3.74
N ASP A 272 22.14 -10.42 -4.35
CA ASP A 272 20.94 -11.07 -3.86
C ASP A 272 21.12 -11.61 -2.45
N ALA A 273 22.20 -12.36 -2.20
CA ALA A 273 22.51 -12.90 -0.89
C ALA A 273 22.68 -11.79 0.16
N MET A 274 23.34 -10.69 -0.20
CA MET A 274 23.54 -9.56 0.71
C MET A 274 22.22 -8.88 1.08
N PHE A 275 21.32 -8.62 0.12
CA PHE A 275 20.04 -8.02 0.41
C PHE A 275 19.11 -8.96 1.18
N GLN A 276 19.12 -10.27 0.88
CA GLN A 276 18.41 -11.28 1.66
C GLN A 276 18.86 -11.31 3.11
N TRP A 277 20.17 -11.21 3.33
CA TRP A 277 20.74 -11.15 4.66
C TRP A 277 20.25 -9.92 5.45
N TRP A 278 20.06 -8.79 4.78
CA TRP A 278 19.52 -7.58 5.40
C TRP A 278 18.08 -7.74 5.90
N TYR A 279 17.26 -8.49 5.16
CA TYR A 279 15.91 -8.80 5.59
C TYR A 279 15.91 -9.64 6.87
#